data_02a7f249dc3cb65dbd8ddc88df9894ce
#
_entry.id   02a7f249dc3cb65dbd8ddc88df9894ce
#
_cell.length_a   1.000
_cell.length_b   1.000
_cell.length_c   1.000
_cell.angle_alpha   90.00
_cell.angle_beta   90.00
_cell.angle_gamma   90.00
#
_symmetry.space_group_name_H-M   'P 1'
#
loop_
_entity.id
_entity.type
_entity.pdbx_description
1 polymer ?
#
loop_
_entity_poly.entity_id
_entity_poly.type
_entity_poly.pdbx_seq_one_letter_code
_entity_poly.pdbx_strand_id
1 'polypeptide(L)'
;MNWIWFGIRVLGLTSYLLLTLSVLGGILRGVPKKKYFLLQFHQQIGQIALLLGGLHGFLLLFDSYEPYSLIGLLIPFASSFEPVLSGFGTIGLYLLLIVIVTSDFMKTIGRAAWKKAHYLAFTSWLLIWAHGLFIGTEGREEWALAMYGSTFLLVLFATIYMTVGRRKQNKPVDARSSH
;
A
#
# COMPACT_ATOMS: atom_id res chain seq x y z
N MET A 1 4.05 -17.02 25.67
CA MET A 1 3.66 -16.09 24.57
C MET A 1 4.68 -16.31 23.44
N ASN A 2 4.24 -16.66 22.23
CA ASN A 2 5.17 -16.83 21.10
C ASN A 2 5.53 -15.44 20.55
N TRP A 3 6.73 -14.95 20.86
CA TRP A 3 7.20 -13.61 20.48
C TRP A 3 7.34 -13.45 18.96
N ILE A 4 7.65 -14.54 18.23
CA ILE A 4 7.75 -14.51 16.76
C ILE A 4 6.37 -14.26 16.18
N TRP A 5 5.37 -15.03 16.59
CA TRP A 5 3.98 -14.86 16.15
C TRP A 5 3.43 -13.45 16.45
N PHE A 6 3.71 -12.93 17.66
CA PHE A 6 3.36 -11.56 18.01
C PHE A 6 4.05 -10.54 17.09
N GLY A 7 5.35 -10.72 16.83
CA GLY A 7 6.13 -9.88 15.93
C GLY A 7 5.59 -9.87 14.50
N ILE A 8 5.24 -11.03 13.95
CA ILE A 8 4.64 -11.20 12.63
C ILE A 8 3.38 -10.32 12.50
N ARG A 9 2.48 -10.38 13.47
CA ARG A 9 1.23 -9.62 13.48
C ARG A 9 1.45 -8.12 13.57
N VAL A 10 2.28 -7.68 14.52
CA VAL A 10 2.60 -6.26 14.73
C VAL A 10 3.24 -5.67 13.48
N LEU A 11 4.21 -6.35 12.89
CA LEU A 11 4.91 -5.87 11.70
C LEU A 11 3.97 -5.81 10.49
N GLY A 12 3.14 -6.84 10.28
CA GLY A 12 2.17 -6.87 9.19
C GLY A 12 1.14 -5.73 9.29
N LEU A 13 0.51 -5.58 10.46
CA LEU A 13 -0.48 -4.51 10.70
C LEU A 13 0.15 -3.11 10.58
N THR A 14 1.33 -2.92 11.19
CA THR A 14 2.03 -1.63 11.14
C THR A 14 2.44 -1.29 9.71
N SER A 15 2.99 -2.25 8.96
CA SER A 15 3.33 -2.09 7.54
C SER A 15 2.11 -1.67 6.71
N TYR A 16 0.98 -2.35 6.88
CA TYR A 16 -0.28 -2.02 6.21
C TYR A 16 -0.76 -0.59 6.52
N LEU A 17 -0.77 -0.21 7.80
CA LEU A 17 -1.21 1.14 8.22
C LEU A 17 -0.28 2.23 7.65
N LEU A 18 1.04 2.03 7.70
CA LEU A 18 2.00 2.97 7.13
C LEU A 18 1.86 3.07 5.61
N LEU A 19 1.63 1.95 4.92
CA LEU A 19 1.36 1.95 3.48
C LEU A 19 0.08 2.75 3.17
N THR A 20 -0.98 2.56 3.94
CA THR A 20 -2.23 3.31 3.81
C THR A 20 -2.01 4.81 4.00
N LEU A 21 -1.28 5.20 5.05
CA LEU A 21 -0.92 6.61 5.29
C LEU A 21 -0.06 7.18 4.16
N SER A 22 0.87 6.38 3.63
CA SER A 22 1.67 6.77 2.47
C SER A 22 0.77 7.01 1.24
N VAL A 23 -0.14 6.09 0.92
CA VAL A 23 -1.08 6.24 -0.21
C VAL A 23 -1.92 7.51 -0.05
N LEU A 24 -2.49 7.75 1.14
CA LEU A 24 -3.24 8.96 1.44
C LEU A 24 -2.39 10.24 1.27
N GLY A 25 -1.16 10.24 1.78
CA GLY A 25 -0.20 11.33 1.60
C GLY A 25 0.08 11.62 0.12
N GLY A 26 0.23 10.56 -0.69
CA GLY A 26 0.41 10.65 -2.14
C GLY A 26 -0.80 11.24 -2.86
N ILE A 27 -2.02 10.86 -2.49
CA ILE A 27 -3.27 11.40 -3.03
C ILE A 27 -3.41 12.89 -2.66
N LEU A 28 -3.21 13.23 -1.38
CA LEU A 28 -3.42 14.56 -0.81
C LEU A 28 -2.31 15.57 -1.13
N ARG A 29 -1.17 15.14 -1.70
CA ARG A 29 -0.09 16.05 -2.12
C ARG A 29 -0.52 17.11 -3.13
N GLY A 30 -1.69 16.95 -3.74
CA GLY A 30 -2.30 17.96 -4.62
C GLY A 30 -2.79 19.21 -3.89
N VAL A 31 -2.82 19.23 -2.53
CA VAL A 31 -3.17 20.40 -1.71
C VAL A 31 -2.00 21.39 -1.68
N PRO A 32 -2.12 22.61 -2.24
CA PRO A 32 -0.96 23.48 -2.52
C PRO A 32 -0.12 23.83 -1.29
N LYS A 33 -0.75 24.17 -0.17
CA LYS A 33 -0.08 24.64 1.06
C LYS A 33 0.75 23.58 1.79
N LYS A 34 0.53 22.26 1.51
CA LYS A 34 1.18 21.14 2.22
C LYS A 34 1.99 20.22 1.30
N LYS A 35 2.20 20.62 0.06
CA LYS A 35 2.78 19.77 -1.00
C LYS A 35 4.13 19.15 -0.62
N TYR A 36 5.07 19.92 -0.11
CA TYR A 36 6.41 19.42 0.22
C TYR A 36 6.39 18.48 1.43
N PHE A 37 5.70 18.85 2.49
CA PHE A 37 5.55 18.01 3.66
C PHE A 37 4.92 16.65 3.31
N LEU A 38 3.79 16.67 2.59
CA LEU A 38 3.10 15.45 2.18
C LEU A 38 3.94 14.57 1.23
N LEU A 39 4.80 15.18 0.40
CA LEU A 39 5.70 14.43 -0.47
C LEU A 39 6.78 13.69 0.33
N GLN A 40 7.46 14.38 1.24
CA GLN A 40 8.48 13.77 2.11
C GLN A 40 7.86 12.68 3.00
N PHE A 41 6.72 12.99 3.62
CA PHE A 41 5.98 12.04 4.43
C PHE A 41 5.62 10.77 3.62
N HIS A 42 5.02 10.94 2.43
CA HIS A 42 4.69 9.83 1.54
C HIS A 42 5.90 8.96 1.21
N GLN A 43 7.03 9.56 0.86
CA GLN A 43 8.24 8.81 0.49
C GLN A 43 8.81 8.03 1.67
N GLN A 44 9.03 8.68 2.81
CA GLN A 44 9.62 8.06 4.00
C GLN A 44 8.74 6.94 4.57
N ILE A 45 7.45 7.21 4.75
CA ILE A 45 6.52 6.23 5.31
C ILE A 45 6.32 5.03 4.37
N GLY A 46 6.33 5.26 3.04
CA GLY A 46 6.28 4.17 2.06
C GLY A 46 7.51 3.25 2.11
N GLN A 47 8.71 3.81 2.28
CA GLN A 47 9.94 3.03 2.45
C GLN A 47 9.93 2.23 3.76
N ILE A 48 9.48 2.84 4.86
CA ILE A 48 9.33 2.13 6.15
C ILE A 48 8.30 1.01 6.03
N ALA A 49 7.17 1.23 5.35
CA ALA A 49 6.18 0.21 5.10
C ALA A 49 6.76 -1.00 4.34
N LEU A 50 7.56 -0.77 3.28
CA LEU A 50 8.25 -1.82 2.56
C LEU A 50 9.19 -2.62 3.47
N LEU A 51 10.01 -1.92 4.27
CA LEU A 51 10.95 -2.56 5.20
C LEU A 51 10.22 -3.45 6.21
N LEU A 52 9.16 -2.94 6.84
CA LEU A 52 8.39 -3.70 7.82
C LEU A 52 7.62 -4.87 7.17
N GLY A 53 7.10 -4.69 5.95
CA GLY A 53 6.48 -5.76 5.18
C GLY A 53 7.48 -6.87 4.82
N GLY A 54 8.70 -6.51 4.42
CA GLY A 54 9.78 -7.47 4.20
C GLY A 54 10.18 -8.21 5.47
N LEU A 55 10.27 -7.51 6.60
CA LEU A 55 10.58 -8.10 7.90
C LEU A 55 9.44 -9.00 8.40
N HIS A 56 8.17 -8.62 8.16
CA HIS A 56 7.00 -9.47 8.41
C HIS A 56 7.13 -10.80 7.65
N GLY A 57 7.40 -10.74 6.34
CA GLY A 57 7.61 -11.93 5.53
C GLY A 57 8.81 -12.77 6.01
N PHE A 58 9.91 -12.13 6.38
CA PHE A 58 11.09 -12.82 6.91
C PHE A 58 10.80 -13.60 8.21
N LEU A 59 10.01 -13.02 9.12
CA LEU A 59 9.66 -13.69 10.37
C LEU A 59 8.77 -14.91 10.16
N LEU A 60 7.98 -14.99 9.08
CA LEU A 60 7.17 -16.18 8.75
C LEU A 60 8.02 -17.45 8.56
N LEU A 61 9.28 -17.31 8.17
CA LEU A 61 10.22 -18.45 8.06
C LEU A 61 10.54 -19.09 9.42
N PHE A 62 10.33 -18.38 10.50
CA PHE A 62 10.61 -18.81 11.88
C PHE A 62 9.34 -19.08 12.69
N ASP A 63 8.17 -18.97 12.04
CA ASP A 63 6.91 -19.28 12.73
C ASP A 63 6.85 -20.79 13.00
N SER A 64 6.62 -21.14 14.26
CA SER A 64 6.48 -22.54 14.69
C SER A 64 5.06 -23.09 14.53
N TYR A 65 4.09 -22.22 14.27
CA TYR A 65 2.67 -22.62 14.15
C TYR A 65 2.31 -22.95 12.70
N GLU A 66 2.68 -22.08 11.75
CA GLU A 66 2.48 -22.29 10.31
C GLU A 66 3.78 -21.89 9.57
N PRO A 67 4.79 -22.77 9.57
CA PRO A 67 6.09 -22.45 9.00
C PRO A 67 6.02 -22.30 7.47
N TYR A 68 6.39 -21.12 6.99
CA TYR A 68 6.53 -20.87 5.56
C TYR A 68 7.89 -21.39 5.06
N SER A 69 7.90 -22.05 3.91
CA SER A 69 9.14 -22.29 3.17
C SER A 69 9.58 -21.04 2.42
N LEU A 70 10.87 -20.90 2.10
CA LEU A 70 11.37 -19.85 1.23
C LEU A 70 10.64 -19.80 -0.13
N ILE A 71 10.33 -20.95 -0.69
CA ILE A 71 9.58 -21.07 -1.94
C ILE A 71 8.16 -20.53 -1.75
N GLY A 72 7.46 -20.94 -0.67
CA GLY A 72 6.11 -20.48 -0.36
C GLY A 72 6.03 -18.98 -0.08
N LEU A 73 7.13 -18.36 0.40
CA LEU A 73 7.22 -16.93 0.66
C LEU A 73 7.54 -16.12 -0.60
N LEU A 74 8.50 -16.59 -1.41
CA LEU A 74 9.01 -15.83 -2.56
C LEU A 74 8.24 -16.08 -3.85
N ILE A 75 7.66 -17.27 -4.04
CA ILE A 75 6.89 -17.61 -5.23
C ILE A 75 5.40 -17.42 -4.92
N PRO A 76 4.71 -16.47 -5.59
CA PRO A 76 3.28 -16.28 -5.39
C PRO A 76 2.50 -17.58 -5.59
N PHE A 77 1.54 -17.85 -4.72
CA PHE A 77 0.66 -19.03 -4.75
C PHE A 77 1.33 -20.38 -4.44
N ALA A 78 2.64 -20.39 -4.10
CA ALA A 78 3.37 -21.61 -3.76
C ALA A 78 3.32 -21.96 -2.25
N SER A 79 2.68 -21.14 -1.42
CA SER A 79 2.48 -21.41 0.00
C SER A 79 1.55 -22.61 0.21
N SER A 80 1.85 -23.46 1.20
CA SER A 80 0.95 -24.51 1.68
C SER A 80 -0.23 -23.98 2.49
N PHE A 81 -0.07 -22.79 3.10
CA PHE A 81 -1.10 -22.11 3.87
C PHE A 81 -1.74 -21.01 3.04
N GLU A 82 -3.06 -21.09 2.84
CA GLU A 82 -3.86 -20.11 2.09
C GLU A 82 -3.16 -19.56 0.83
N PRO A 83 -2.89 -20.41 -0.19
CA PRO A 83 -2.02 -20.06 -1.33
C PRO A 83 -2.39 -18.75 -2.02
N VAL A 84 -3.70 -18.50 -2.21
CA VAL A 84 -4.19 -17.30 -2.91
C VAL A 84 -3.94 -16.05 -2.09
N LEU A 85 -4.29 -16.08 -0.81
CA LEU A 85 -4.14 -14.92 0.06
C LEU A 85 -2.68 -14.64 0.38
N SER A 86 -1.87 -15.68 0.60
CA SER A 86 -0.41 -15.56 0.73
C SER A 86 0.20 -14.97 -0.54
N GLY A 87 -0.24 -15.44 -1.72
CA GLY A 87 0.19 -14.90 -3.01
C GLY A 87 -0.13 -13.42 -3.20
N PHE A 88 -1.27 -12.95 -2.67
CA PHE A 88 -1.60 -11.51 -2.69
C PHE A 88 -0.59 -10.68 -1.87
N GLY A 89 -0.18 -11.17 -0.70
CA GLY A 89 0.86 -10.53 0.11
C GLY A 89 2.19 -10.44 -0.64
N THR A 90 2.63 -11.56 -1.24
CA THR A 90 3.88 -11.64 -2.01
C THR A 90 3.86 -10.70 -3.22
N ILE A 91 2.80 -10.74 -4.04
CA ILE A 91 2.66 -9.84 -5.21
C ILE A 91 2.56 -8.39 -4.75
N GLY A 92 1.79 -8.10 -3.71
CA GLY A 92 1.67 -6.77 -3.15
C GLY A 92 3.02 -6.18 -2.73
N LEU A 93 3.85 -6.97 -2.05
CA LEU A 93 5.20 -6.57 -1.65
C LEU A 93 6.12 -6.33 -2.85
N TYR A 94 6.07 -7.19 -3.87
CA TYR A 94 6.85 -7.01 -5.10
C TYR A 94 6.44 -5.76 -5.87
N LEU A 95 5.15 -5.49 -5.99
CA LEU A 95 4.67 -4.27 -6.62
C LEU A 95 5.11 -3.02 -5.84
N LEU A 96 5.07 -3.06 -4.51
CA LEU A 96 5.55 -1.97 -3.68
C LEU A 96 7.06 -1.74 -3.88
N LEU A 97 7.85 -2.79 -3.93
CA LEU A 97 9.29 -2.72 -4.22
C LEU A 97 9.54 -2.07 -5.60
N ILE A 98 8.82 -2.50 -6.64
CA ILE A 98 8.91 -1.93 -7.99
C ILE A 98 8.58 -0.43 -7.96
N VAL A 99 7.52 -0.04 -7.27
CA VAL A 99 7.12 1.37 -7.14
C VAL A 99 8.21 2.21 -6.48
N ILE A 100 8.85 1.71 -5.42
CA ILE A 100 9.89 2.44 -4.69
C ILE A 100 11.15 2.52 -5.55
N VAL A 101 11.65 1.39 -6.08
CA VAL A 101 12.84 1.35 -6.94
C VAL A 101 12.67 2.25 -8.16
N THR A 102 11.54 2.18 -8.87
CA THR A 102 11.30 3.05 -10.02
C THR A 102 11.18 4.52 -9.64
N SER A 103 10.78 4.83 -8.41
CA SER A 103 10.73 6.21 -7.91
C SER A 103 12.12 6.78 -7.65
N ASP A 104 13.04 5.96 -7.12
CA ASP A 104 14.44 6.34 -6.91
C ASP A 104 15.16 6.55 -8.27
N PHE A 105 14.86 5.71 -9.25
CA PHE A 105 15.41 5.79 -10.60
C PHE A 105 14.58 6.65 -11.58
N MET A 106 13.65 7.48 -11.11
CA MET A 106 12.77 8.30 -11.96
C MET A 106 13.53 9.17 -12.97
N LYS A 107 14.68 9.71 -12.59
CA LYS A 107 15.50 10.55 -13.49
C LYS A 107 16.06 9.75 -14.67
N THR A 108 16.38 8.47 -14.47
CA THR A 108 16.96 7.57 -15.48
C THR A 108 15.88 7.00 -16.39
N ILE A 109 14.77 6.50 -15.83
CA ILE A 109 13.69 5.86 -16.61
C ILE A 109 12.73 6.84 -17.27
N GLY A 110 12.78 8.10 -16.86
CA GLY A 110 11.90 9.16 -17.34
C GLY A 110 10.52 9.19 -16.66
N ARG A 111 9.95 10.40 -16.62
CA ARG A 111 8.71 10.69 -15.90
C ARG A 111 7.50 9.89 -16.41
N ALA A 112 7.45 9.57 -17.71
CA ALA A 112 6.32 8.85 -18.29
C ALA A 112 6.30 7.38 -17.84
N ALA A 113 7.43 6.68 -17.88
CA ALA A 113 7.56 5.31 -17.41
C ALA A 113 7.34 5.22 -15.90
N TRP A 114 7.98 6.12 -15.14
CA TRP A 114 7.77 6.23 -13.70
C TRP A 114 6.28 6.37 -13.33
N LYS A 115 5.55 7.26 -14.01
CA LYS A 115 4.13 7.47 -13.71
C LYS A 115 3.29 6.21 -13.89
N LYS A 116 3.57 5.41 -14.94
CA LYS A 116 2.89 4.12 -15.17
C LYS A 116 3.19 3.13 -14.05
N ALA A 117 4.48 2.97 -13.70
CA ALA A 117 4.90 2.09 -12.60
C ALA A 117 4.30 2.55 -11.25
N HIS A 118 4.25 3.87 -11.02
CA HIS A 118 3.74 4.43 -9.76
C HIS A 118 2.25 4.15 -9.52
N TYR A 119 1.44 3.97 -10.56
CA TYR A 119 0.04 3.55 -10.40
C TYR A 119 -0.11 2.14 -9.82
N LEU A 120 0.91 1.28 -9.92
CA LEU A 120 0.93 -0.04 -9.28
C LEU A 120 0.87 0.05 -7.75
N ALA A 121 1.15 1.23 -7.17
CA ALA A 121 0.98 1.46 -5.73
C ALA A 121 -0.46 1.22 -5.24
N PHE A 122 -1.46 1.55 -6.05
CA PHE A 122 -2.86 1.27 -5.71
C PHE A 122 -3.17 -0.22 -5.77
N THR A 123 -2.66 -0.92 -6.78
CA THR A 123 -2.80 -2.39 -6.89
C THR A 123 -2.08 -3.08 -5.73
N SER A 124 -0.85 -2.66 -5.41
CA SER A 124 -0.10 -3.16 -4.26
C SER A 124 -0.90 -2.99 -2.96
N TRP A 125 -1.39 -1.78 -2.70
CA TRP A 125 -2.18 -1.48 -1.50
C TRP A 125 -3.45 -2.35 -1.42
N LEU A 126 -4.18 -2.53 -2.53
CA LEU A 126 -5.40 -3.34 -2.56
C LEU A 126 -5.11 -4.82 -2.28
N LEU A 127 -4.03 -5.37 -2.85
CA LEU A 127 -3.62 -6.75 -2.62
C LEU A 127 -3.18 -6.97 -1.16
N ILE A 128 -2.42 -6.03 -0.59
CA ILE A 128 -1.99 -6.08 0.82
C ILE A 128 -3.19 -5.91 1.76
N TRP A 129 -4.15 -5.04 1.42
CA TRP A 129 -5.41 -4.90 2.14
C TRP A 129 -6.20 -6.22 2.15
N ALA A 130 -6.40 -6.85 0.99
CA ALA A 130 -7.11 -8.13 0.89
C ALA A 130 -6.36 -9.25 1.62
N HIS A 131 -5.02 -9.32 1.47
CA HIS A 131 -4.19 -10.25 2.22
C HIS A 131 -4.40 -10.09 3.73
N GLY A 132 -4.25 -8.88 4.28
CA GLY A 132 -4.36 -8.66 5.72
C GLY A 132 -5.77 -8.91 6.28
N LEU A 133 -6.81 -8.55 5.52
CA LEU A 133 -8.20 -8.73 5.94
C LEU A 133 -8.61 -10.21 5.98
N PHE A 134 -8.21 -10.99 4.96
CA PHE A 134 -8.75 -12.34 4.78
C PHE A 134 -7.83 -13.45 5.34
N ILE A 135 -6.51 -13.24 5.41
CA ILE A 135 -5.56 -14.22 5.96
C ILE A 135 -5.27 -13.98 7.45
N GLY A 136 -5.40 -12.73 7.89
CA GLY A 136 -5.10 -12.33 9.27
C GLY A 136 -6.02 -13.04 10.26
N THR A 137 -5.45 -13.58 11.33
CA THR A 137 -6.21 -14.23 12.42
C THR A 137 -7.19 -13.26 13.09
N GLU A 138 -6.89 -11.96 13.06
CA GLU A 138 -7.77 -10.90 13.51
C GLU A 138 -8.79 -10.43 12.50
N GLY A 139 -8.72 -10.85 11.24
CA GLY A 139 -9.60 -10.35 10.18
C GLY A 139 -11.10 -10.53 10.45
N ARG A 140 -11.48 -11.39 11.41
CA ARG A 140 -12.85 -11.60 11.87
C ARG A 140 -13.21 -10.81 13.14
N GLU A 141 -12.23 -10.17 13.79
CA GLU A 141 -12.45 -9.35 14.96
C GLU A 141 -13.07 -8.00 14.56
N GLU A 142 -14.02 -7.51 15.35
CA GLU A 142 -14.74 -6.26 15.04
C GLU A 142 -13.81 -5.06 14.86
N TRP A 143 -12.78 -4.93 15.69
CA TRP A 143 -11.79 -3.84 15.57
C TRP A 143 -11.01 -3.91 14.28
N ALA A 144 -10.64 -5.10 13.80
CA ALA A 144 -9.91 -5.28 12.56
C ALA A 144 -10.80 -4.99 11.34
N LEU A 145 -12.04 -5.49 11.35
CA LEU A 145 -13.03 -5.15 10.32
C LEU A 145 -13.27 -3.64 10.25
N ALA A 146 -13.40 -2.97 11.39
CA ALA A 146 -13.55 -1.52 11.46
C ALA A 146 -12.29 -0.80 10.91
N MET A 147 -11.09 -1.28 11.23
CA MET A 147 -9.82 -0.72 10.75
C MET A 147 -9.69 -0.89 9.23
N TYR A 148 -9.85 -2.10 8.69
CA TYR A 148 -9.74 -2.36 7.25
C TYR A 148 -10.86 -1.67 6.46
N GLY A 149 -12.08 -1.66 6.97
CA GLY A 149 -13.21 -0.97 6.37
C GLY A 149 -13.04 0.55 6.33
N SER A 150 -12.65 1.16 7.46
CA SER A 150 -12.43 2.60 7.54
C SER A 150 -11.27 3.07 6.64
N THR A 151 -10.15 2.35 6.62
CA THR A 151 -9.01 2.67 5.76
C THR A 151 -9.36 2.55 4.28
N PHE A 152 -10.13 1.53 3.89
CA PHE A 152 -10.63 1.39 2.51
C PHE A 152 -11.50 2.59 2.10
N LEU A 153 -12.49 2.95 2.95
CA LEU A 153 -13.36 4.10 2.68
C LEU A 153 -12.57 5.40 2.62
N LEU A 154 -11.59 5.63 3.50
CA LEU A 154 -10.76 6.83 3.49
C LEU A 154 -9.97 6.97 2.18
N VAL A 155 -9.33 5.90 1.70
CA VAL A 155 -8.59 5.92 0.43
C VAL A 155 -9.54 6.14 -0.75
N LEU A 156 -10.71 5.47 -0.75
CA LEU A 156 -11.73 5.63 -1.78
C LEU A 156 -12.23 7.08 -1.85
N PHE A 157 -12.67 7.64 -0.72
CA PHE A 157 -13.16 9.03 -0.66
C PHE A 157 -12.08 10.05 -1.02
N ALA A 158 -10.85 9.89 -0.53
CA ALA A 158 -9.75 10.77 -0.89
C ALA A 158 -9.48 10.74 -2.40
N THR A 159 -9.52 9.57 -3.02
CA THR A 159 -9.32 9.39 -4.46
C THR A 159 -10.44 10.07 -5.26
N ILE A 160 -11.69 9.85 -4.90
CA ILE A 160 -12.86 10.47 -5.55
C ILE A 160 -12.79 11.98 -5.39
N TYR A 161 -12.60 12.48 -4.17
CA TYR A 161 -12.55 13.92 -3.87
C TYR A 161 -11.49 14.64 -4.72
N MET A 162 -10.27 14.10 -4.75
CA MET A 162 -9.18 14.71 -5.51
C MET A 162 -9.39 14.64 -7.03
N THR A 163 -10.03 13.56 -7.52
CA THR A 163 -10.32 13.40 -8.95
C THR A 163 -11.41 14.38 -9.41
N VAL A 164 -12.48 14.49 -8.64
CA VAL A 164 -13.59 15.42 -8.95
C VAL A 164 -13.13 16.88 -8.84
N GLY A 165 -12.37 17.22 -7.78
CA GLY A 165 -11.83 18.56 -7.58
C GLY A 165 -10.93 19.01 -8.73
N ARG A 166 -10.05 18.15 -9.23
CA ARG A 166 -9.20 18.45 -10.40
C ARG A 166 -9.99 18.64 -11.68
N ARG A 167 -11.05 17.89 -11.91
CA ARG A 167 -11.92 18.05 -13.09
C ARG A 167 -12.62 19.42 -13.10
N LYS A 168 -13.03 19.93 -11.92
CA LYS A 168 -13.67 21.27 -11.81
C LYS A 168 -12.69 22.40 -12.12
N GLN A 169 -11.42 22.27 -11.71
CA GLN A 169 -10.38 23.29 -11.97
C GLN A 169 -9.94 23.33 -13.44
N ASN A 170 -10.02 22.22 -14.16
CA ASN A 170 -9.59 22.11 -15.57
C ASN A 170 -10.72 22.36 -16.58
N LYS A 171 -11.95 22.75 -16.16
CA LYS A 171 -12.95 23.23 -17.10
C LYS A 171 -12.50 24.56 -17.68
N PRO A 172 -12.48 24.73 -19.03
CA PRO A 172 -12.19 26.01 -19.65
C PRO A 172 -13.17 27.03 -19.10
N VAL A 173 -12.66 28.23 -18.76
CA VAL A 173 -13.51 29.39 -18.51
C VAL A 173 -14.16 29.67 -19.85
N ASP A 174 -15.40 29.25 -20.03
CA ASP A 174 -16.17 29.57 -21.23
C ASP A 174 -16.12 31.09 -21.44
N ALA A 175 -15.74 31.46 -22.65
CA ALA A 175 -15.73 32.83 -23.17
C ALA A 175 -17.18 33.40 -23.18
N ARG A 176 -17.73 33.66 -22.00
CA ARG A 176 -18.98 34.36 -21.78
C ARG A 176 -18.71 35.75 -21.20
N SER A 177 -17.92 36.55 -21.94
CA SER A 177 -17.89 38.00 -21.74
C SER A 177 -17.34 38.69 -22.98
N SER A 178 -17.98 38.42 -24.12
CA SER A 178 -17.88 39.31 -25.29
C SER A 178 -19.28 39.54 -25.83
N HIS A 179 -20.07 40.32 -25.09
CA HIS A 179 -21.16 41.12 -25.61
C HIS A 179 -21.35 42.33 -24.69
#